data_1f645669c9c76a1d95c139abd3ec762e
#
_entry.id   1f645669c9c76a1d95c139abd3ec762e
#
_cell.length_a   1.000
_cell.length_b   1.000
_cell.length_c   1.000
_cell.angle_alpha   90.00
_cell.angle_beta   90.00
_cell.angle_gamma   90.00
#
_symmetry.space_group_name_H-M   'P 1'
#
loop_
_entity.id
_entity.type
_entity.pdbx_description
1 polymer ?
#
loop_
_entity_poly.entity_id
_entity_poly.type
_entity_poly.pdbx_seq_one_letter_code
_entity_poly.pdbx_strand_id
1 'polypeptide(L)'
;GRVFNVLGDAIDGRGDVDHSERWPIHRHPPALESLSSKTEVFETGIKVVDLLTPFVRGGKAGLFGGAGLGKTVILTELIARIASAHGGFSVFAGVGERTREGNDLWLEMQETKIGQTGRSVIEQTCMVFGQMNEPPGARLRVALSALTMAEWFRDATGSDTLLFVDNIFRFSQAGSEVSALLGRMPSAVGYQPTL
;
A
#
# COMPACT_ATOMS: atom_id res chain seq x y z
N GLY A 1 3.49 3.36 -12.40
CA GLY A 1 2.40 3.65 -13.32
C GLY A 1 1.63 2.42 -13.80
N ARG A 2 1.69 1.28 -13.04
CA ARG A 2 1.03 0.03 -13.43
C ARG A 2 0.16 -0.50 -12.30
N VAL A 3 -0.82 -1.32 -12.66
CA VAL A 3 -1.73 -2.01 -11.73
C VAL A 3 -1.51 -3.51 -11.83
N PHE A 4 -1.33 -4.15 -10.66
CA PHE A 4 -1.00 -5.56 -10.55
C PHE A 4 -2.02 -6.33 -9.72
N ASN A 5 -2.11 -7.63 -9.96
CA ASN A 5 -2.77 -8.58 -9.08
C ASN A 5 -1.81 -9.08 -7.97
N VAL A 6 -2.29 -10.00 -7.13
CA VAL A 6 -1.51 -10.58 -6.03
C VAL A 6 -0.28 -11.37 -6.50
N LEU A 7 -0.30 -11.90 -7.73
CA LEU A 7 0.80 -12.69 -8.31
C LEU A 7 1.86 -11.81 -8.99
N GLY A 8 1.59 -10.51 -9.12
CA GLY A 8 2.46 -9.57 -9.82
C GLY A 8 2.18 -9.46 -11.32
N ASP A 9 1.08 -10.04 -11.82
CA ASP A 9 0.68 -9.88 -13.21
C ASP A 9 -0.01 -8.53 -13.41
N ALA A 10 0.27 -7.86 -14.52
CA ALA A 10 -0.36 -6.59 -14.83
C ALA A 10 -1.81 -6.79 -15.26
N ILE A 11 -2.73 -6.00 -14.67
CA ILE A 11 -4.18 -6.09 -14.90
C ILE A 11 -4.77 -4.80 -15.50
N ASP A 12 -3.93 -3.86 -15.89
CA ASP A 12 -4.31 -2.53 -16.40
C ASP A 12 -4.52 -2.49 -17.94
N GLY A 13 -4.43 -3.62 -18.63
CA GLY A 13 -4.61 -3.71 -20.07
C GLY A 13 -3.51 -3.08 -20.92
N ARG A 14 -2.38 -2.66 -20.31
CA ARG A 14 -1.26 -2.01 -20.99
C ARG A 14 -0.17 -2.98 -21.46
N GLY A 15 -0.49 -4.26 -21.58
CA GLY A 15 0.45 -5.31 -21.95
C GLY A 15 1.25 -5.86 -20.77
N ASP A 16 2.02 -6.91 -21.01
CA ASP A 16 2.79 -7.59 -20.00
C ASP A 16 3.98 -6.75 -19.50
N VAL A 17 4.45 -7.10 -18.31
CA VAL A 17 5.63 -6.52 -17.69
C VAL A 17 6.75 -7.56 -17.72
N ASP A 18 7.99 -7.12 -17.76
CA ASP A 18 9.14 -8.02 -17.65
C ASP A 18 9.12 -8.76 -16.30
N HIS A 19 9.15 -10.08 -16.36
CA HIS A 19 9.17 -11.00 -15.22
C HIS A 19 10.52 -11.71 -15.05
N SER A 20 11.59 -11.16 -15.58
CA SER A 20 12.93 -11.75 -15.51
C SER A 20 13.43 -11.86 -14.07
N GLU A 21 13.04 -10.94 -13.21
CA GLU A 21 13.37 -10.93 -11.79
C GLU A 21 12.12 -11.16 -10.92
N ARG A 22 12.17 -12.13 -10.02
CA ARG A 22 11.08 -12.42 -9.08
C ARG A 22 11.63 -12.55 -7.67
N TRP A 23 10.98 -11.86 -6.74
CA TRP A 23 11.29 -11.90 -5.32
C TRP A 23 10.21 -12.67 -4.55
N PRO A 24 10.59 -13.45 -3.53
CA PRO A 24 9.60 -14.09 -2.67
C PRO A 24 8.88 -13.04 -1.81
N ILE A 25 7.57 -13.22 -1.64
CA ILE A 25 6.77 -12.32 -0.79
C ILE A 25 6.94 -12.60 0.70
N HIS A 26 7.43 -13.80 1.06
CA HIS A 26 7.79 -14.16 2.42
C HIS A 26 9.28 -13.97 2.61
N ARG A 27 9.67 -12.81 3.12
CA ARG A 27 11.07 -12.43 3.35
C ARG A 27 11.31 -12.20 4.83
N HIS A 28 12.53 -12.43 5.27
CA HIS A 28 12.95 -12.04 6.60
C HIS A 28 13.04 -10.51 6.70
N PRO A 29 12.68 -9.93 7.86
CA PRO A 29 12.88 -8.50 8.07
C PRO A 29 14.36 -8.15 8.03
N PRO A 30 14.72 -6.89 7.75
CA PRO A 30 16.10 -6.43 7.84
C PRO A 30 16.69 -6.68 9.24
N ALA A 31 17.98 -6.97 9.30
CA ALA A 31 18.66 -7.14 10.58
C ALA A 31 18.59 -5.86 11.41
N LEU A 32 18.45 -5.98 12.73
CA LEU A 32 18.33 -4.83 13.64
C LEU A 32 19.50 -3.86 13.49
N GLU A 33 20.68 -4.40 13.22
CA GLU A 33 21.93 -3.64 13.03
C GLU A 33 21.90 -2.73 11.79
N SER A 34 21.08 -3.08 10.77
CA SER A 34 20.94 -2.29 9.54
C SER A 34 19.91 -1.17 9.64
N LEU A 35 19.15 -1.12 10.75
CA LEU A 35 18.12 -0.12 10.94
C LEU A 35 18.72 1.20 11.44
N SER A 36 18.32 2.32 10.84
CA SER A 36 18.71 3.65 11.34
C SER A 36 18.05 3.92 12.69
N SER A 37 18.85 4.33 13.67
CA SER A 37 18.37 4.75 14.98
C SER A 37 17.93 6.22 15.03
N LYS A 38 18.12 6.98 13.93
CA LYS A 38 17.75 8.39 13.86
C LYS A 38 16.25 8.55 13.67
N THR A 39 15.65 9.36 14.53
CA THR A 39 14.25 9.77 14.38
C THR A 39 14.22 11.10 13.64
N GLU A 40 13.73 11.08 12.40
CA GLU A 40 13.58 12.25 11.56
C GLU A 40 12.09 12.45 11.22
N VAL A 41 11.62 13.69 11.25
CA VAL A 41 10.26 14.03 10.85
C VAL A 41 10.16 13.92 9.33
N PHE A 42 9.08 13.31 8.89
CA PHE A 42 8.73 13.22 7.48
C PHE A 42 7.65 14.25 7.16
N GLU A 43 8.03 15.32 6.47
CA GLU A 43 7.11 16.39 6.10
C GLU A 43 6.17 15.94 4.99
N THR A 44 4.87 15.94 5.27
CA THR A 44 3.81 15.55 4.32
C THR A 44 3.33 16.72 3.47
N GLY A 45 3.58 17.97 3.91
CA GLY A 45 3.04 19.18 3.32
C GLY A 45 1.58 19.46 3.68
N ILE A 46 0.93 18.59 4.46
CA ILE A 46 -0.41 18.81 5.00
C ILE A 46 -0.26 19.45 6.39
N LYS A 47 -0.55 20.74 6.49
CA LYS A 47 -0.29 21.55 7.71
C LYS A 47 -0.80 20.92 9.00
N VAL A 48 -2.01 20.37 8.99
CA VAL A 48 -2.61 19.78 10.18
C VAL A 48 -1.91 18.50 10.60
N VAL A 49 -1.44 17.70 9.65
CA VAL A 49 -0.67 16.48 9.92
C VAL A 49 0.70 16.86 10.46
N ASP A 50 1.43 17.70 9.75
CA ASP A 50 2.81 18.06 10.10
C ASP A 50 2.90 18.80 11.44
N LEU A 51 1.86 19.56 11.81
CA LEU A 51 1.85 20.31 13.07
C LEU A 51 1.37 19.49 14.27
N LEU A 52 0.31 18.69 14.10
CA LEU A 52 -0.36 18.03 15.23
C LEU A 52 0.00 16.54 15.37
N THR A 53 0.30 15.88 14.26
CA THR A 53 0.58 14.44 14.21
C THR A 53 1.69 14.13 13.20
N PRO A 54 2.90 14.69 13.39
CA PRO A 54 3.97 14.54 12.41
C PRO A 54 4.33 13.08 12.17
N PHE A 55 4.56 12.74 10.92
CA PHE A 55 5.04 11.41 10.56
C PHE A 55 6.54 11.30 10.80
N VAL A 56 6.96 10.11 11.17
CA VAL A 56 8.38 9.79 11.35
C VAL A 56 8.85 9.00 10.14
N ARG A 57 10.01 9.35 9.60
CA ARG A 57 10.64 8.62 8.51
C ARG A 57 10.88 7.15 8.92
N GLY A 58 10.43 6.20 8.09
CA GLY A 58 10.43 4.78 8.42
C GLY A 58 9.36 4.34 9.44
N GLY A 59 8.51 5.26 9.89
CA GLY A 59 7.43 4.98 10.81
C GLY A 59 6.20 4.37 10.14
N LYS A 60 5.24 3.96 10.97
CA LYS A 60 3.94 3.46 10.54
C LYS A 60 2.86 4.36 11.14
N ALA A 61 1.96 4.88 10.29
CA ALA A 61 0.86 5.73 10.70
C ALA A 61 -0.47 5.10 10.30
N GLY A 62 -1.47 5.19 11.17
CA GLY A 62 -2.82 4.70 10.90
C GLY A 62 -3.80 5.85 10.71
N LEU A 63 -4.55 5.83 9.60
CA LEU A 63 -5.65 6.75 9.33
C LEU A 63 -6.97 6.04 9.67
N PHE A 64 -7.61 6.45 10.75
CA PHE A 64 -8.88 5.89 11.19
C PHE A 64 -10.03 6.84 10.86
N GLY A 65 -11.12 6.29 10.34
CA GLY A 65 -12.33 7.05 10.05
C GLY A 65 -13.41 6.16 9.46
N GLY A 66 -14.66 6.58 9.61
CA GLY A 66 -15.81 5.93 9.00
C GLY A 66 -15.78 6.01 7.46
N ALA A 67 -16.69 5.28 6.83
CA ALA A 67 -16.88 5.36 5.38
C ALA A 67 -17.29 6.78 4.97
N GLY A 68 -16.75 7.26 3.84
CA GLY A 68 -17.09 8.59 3.31
C GLY A 68 -16.47 9.79 4.02
N LEU A 69 -15.57 9.59 4.98
CA LEU A 69 -14.92 10.69 5.72
C LEU A 69 -13.63 11.22 5.06
N GLY A 70 -13.41 10.93 3.79
CA GLY A 70 -12.30 11.52 3.03
C GLY A 70 -10.94 10.86 3.23
N LYS A 71 -10.87 9.62 3.74
CA LYS A 71 -9.60 8.87 3.84
C LYS A 71 -8.87 8.79 2.51
N THR A 72 -9.59 8.47 1.43
CA THR A 72 -9.04 8.38 0.07
C THR A 72 -8.49 9.71 -0.41
N VAL A 73 -9.18 10.81 -0.12
CA VAL A 73 -8.72 12.17 -0.49
C VAL A 73 -7.39 12.51 0.19
N ILE A 74 -7.27 12.21 1.50
CA ILE A 74 -6.00 12.42 2.23
C ILE A 74 -4.90 11.56 1.64
N LEU A 75 -5.22 10.33 1.28
CA LEU A 75 -4.26 9.38 0.70
C LEU A 75 -3.76 9.86 -0.67
N THR A 76 -4.67 10.25 -1.56
CA THR A 76 -4.32 10.79 -2.90
C THR A 76 -3.46 12.05 -2.76
N GLU A 77 -3.82 12.94 -1.84
CA GLU A 77 -3.07 14.17 -1.57
C GLU A 77 -1.66 13.88 -1.00
N LEU A 78 -1.54 12.91 -0.08
CA LEU A 78 -0.24 12.47 0.42
C LEU A 78 0.64 11.93 -0.70
N ILE A 79 0.11 11.05 -1.55
CA ILE A 79 0.86 10.51 -2.69
C ILE A 79 1.34 11.63 -3.61
N ALA A 80 0.45 12.55 -3.97
CA ALA A 80 0.77 13.66 -4.88
C ALA A 80 1.84 14.59 -4.30
N ARG A 81 1.76 14.92 -3.01
CA ARG A 81 2.73 15.80 -2.34
C ARG A 81 4.08 15.15 -2.19
N ILE A 82 4.12 13.89 -1.80
CA ILE A 82 5.37 13.16 -1.62
C ILE A 82 6.07 12.93 -2.96
N ALA A 83 5.31 12.58 -3.98
CA ALA A 83 5.83 12.50 -5.35
C ALA A 83 6.43 13.83 -5.82
N SER A 84 5.80 14.96 -5.46
CA SER A 84 6.28 16.30 -5.82
C SER A 84 7.50 16.75 -5.00
N ALA A 85 7.47 16.54 -3.68
CA ALA A 85 8.48 17.07 -2.76
C ALA A 85 9.73 16.21 -2.65
N HIS A 86 9.57 14.89 -2.65
CA HIS A 86 10.66 13.95 -2.38
C HIS A 86 11.07 13.12 -3.61
N GLY A 87 10.33 13.21 -4.73
CA GLY A 87 10.61 12.43 -5.94
C GLY A 87 10.52 10.91 -5.73
N GLY A 88 9.95 10.48 -4.60
CA GLY A 88 9.83 9.08 -4.21
C GLY A 88 8.72 8.35 -4.93
N PHE A 89 8.78 7.03 -4.87
CA PHE A 89 7.74 6.15 -5.39
C PHE A 89 6.73 5.81 -4.29
N SER A 90 5.49 5.58 -4.71
CA SER A 90 4.43 5.11 -3.83
C SER A 90 3.91 3.76 -4.29
N VAL A 91 3.61 2.89 -3.34
CA VAL A 91 2.95 1.61 -3.61
C VAL A 91 1.63 1.59 -2.84
N PHE A 92 0.56 1.29 -3.56
CA PHE A 92 -0.78 1.19 -2.98
C PHE A 92 -1.25 -0.25 -3.01
N ALA A 93 -1.62 -0.77 -1.85
CA ALA A 93 -2.22 -2.09 -1.68
C ALA A 93 -3.71 -1.95 -1.39
N GLY A 94 -4.56 -2.29 -2.35
CA GLY A 94 -6.00 -2.41 -2.18
C GLY A 94 -6.36 -3.78 -1.65
N VAL A 95 -6.70 -3.87 -0.36
CA VAL A 95 -6.96 -5.13 0.34
C VAL A 95 -8.42 -5.29 0.66
N GLY A 96 -9.13 -6.15 -0.06
CA GLY A 96 -10.50 -6.53 0.23
C GLY A 96 -11.52 -5.39 0.10
N GLU A 97 -11.18 -4.30 -0.56
CA GLU A 97 -12.08 -3.19 -0.84
C GLU A 97 -12.99 -3.49 -2.03
N ARG A 98 -13.99 -2.65 -2.24
CA ARG A 98 -14.90 -2.78 -3.38
C ARG A 98 -14.16 -2.51 -4.67
N THR A 99 -14.37 -3.36 -5.68
CA THR A 99 -13.75 -3.19 -7.00
C THR A 99 -14.02 -1.82 -7.61
N ARG A 100 -15.21 -1.27 -7.39
CA ARG A 100 -15.57 0.07 -7.84
C ARG A 100 -14.68 1.15 -7.22
N GLU A 101 -14.46 1.11 -5.91
CA GLU A 101 -13.64 2.09 -5.20
C GLU A 101 -12.17 2.05 -5.67
N GLY A 102 -11.65 0.85 -5.94
CA GLY A 102 -10.31 0.69 -6.52
C GLY A 102 -10.21 1.26 -7.94
N ASN A 103 -11.24 1.08 -8.76
CA ASN A 103 -11.29 1.65 -10.10
C ASN A 103 -11.41 3.19 -10.07
N ASP A 104 -12.27 3.71 -9.21
CA ASP A 104 -12.45 5.15 -9.04
C ASP A 104 -11.13 5.81 -8.61
N LEU A 105 -10.42 5.21 -7.65
CA LEU A 105 -9.09 5.67 -7.22
C LEU A 105 -8.06 5.62 -8.36
N TRP A 106 -8.05 4.56 -9.16
CA TRP A 106 -7.16 4.45 -10.30
C TRP A 106 -7.40 5.56 -11.34
N LEU A 107 -8.65 5.88 -11.65
CA LEU A 107 -9.03 6.98 -12.55
C LEU A 107 -8.62 8.33 -11.96
N GLU A 108 -8.91 8.57 -10.68
CA GLU A 108 -8.53 9.81 -9.98
C GLU A 108 -7.01 10.04 -10.02
N MET A 109 -6.21 8.99 -9.81
CA MET A 109 -4.74 9.09 -9.89
C MET A 109 -4.22 9.37 -11.31
N GLN A 110 -4.96 9.00 -12.35
CA GLN A 110 -4.61 9.36 -13.74
C GLN A 110 -4.89 10.83 -14.03
N GLU A 111 -5.99 11.37 -13.48
CA GLU A 111 -6.40 12.76 -13.68
C GLU A 111 -5.57 13.73 -12.83
N THR A 112 -5.21 13.33 -11.60
CA THR A 112 -4.45 14.17 -10.68
C THR A 112 -3.02 14.38 -11.16
N LYS A 113 -2.59 15.63 -11.24
CA LYS A 113 -1.23 16.01 -11.68
C LYS A 113 -0.30 16.27 -10.51
N ILE A 114 0.95 15.91 -10.68
CA ILE A 114 2.02 16.17 -9.72
C ILE A 114 2.53 17.60 -9.90
N GLY A 115 2.16 18.51 -9.01
CA GLY A 115 2.61 19.89 -9.02
C GLY A 115 2.48 20.54 -10.41
N GLN A 116 3.55 21.20 -10.88
CA GLN A 116 3.60 21.84 -12.20
C GLN A 116 4.24 20.97 -13.28
N THR A 117 4.58 19.71 -12.98
CA THR A 117 5.33 18.84 -13.90
C THR A 117 4.50 18.30 -15.05
N GLY A 118 3.18 18.38 -14.97
CA GLY A 118 2.24 17.81 -15.94
C GLY A 118 2.12 16.27 -15.89
N ARG A 119 2.97 15.60 -15.12
CA ARG A 119 2.90 14.15 -14.91
C ARG A 119 1.70 13.79 -14.04
N SER A 120 1.09 12.66 -14.32
CA SER A 120 0.02 12.14 -13.45
C SER A 120 0.58 11.41 -12.23
N VAL A 121 -0.17 11.42 -11.12
CA VAL A 121 0.21 10.74 -9.87
C VAL A 121 0.45 9.26 -10.10
N ILE A 122 -0.34 8.64 -10.99
CA ILE A 122 -0.21 7.22 -11.31
C ILE A 122 1.18 6.86 -11.86
N GLU A 123 1.88 7.76 -12.53
CA GLU A 123 3.20 7.47 -13.12
C GLU A 123 4.26 7.15 -12.06
N GLN A 124 4.10 7.68 -10.84
CA GLN A 124 4.99 7.40 -9.71
C GLN A 124 4.35 6.46 -8.67
N THR A 125 3.21 5.86 -9.01
CA THR A 125 2.50 4.95 -8.13
C THR A 125 2.41 3.57 -8.75
N CYS A 126 2.71 2.54 -7.96
CA CYS A 126 2.44 1.14 -8.27
C CYS A 126 1.21 0.72 -7.46
N MET A 127 0.19 0.18 -8.11
CA MET A 127 -1.03 -0.29 -7.45
C MET A 127 -1.09 -1.81 -7.48
N VAL A 128 -1.42 -2.42 -6.34
CA VAL A 128 -1.59 -3.88 -6.22
C VAL A 128 -2.95 -4.16 -5.62
N PHE A 129 -3.81 -4.84 -6.36
CA PHE A 129 -5.18 -5.10 -5.93
C PHE A 129 -5.45 -6.57 -5.60
N GLY A 130 -6.06 -6.78 -4.44
CA GLY A 130 -6.72 -8.01 -4.03
C GLY A 130 -8.07 -7.67 -3.42
N GLN A 131 -9.02 -7.32 -4.28
CA GLN A 131 -10.32 -6.76 -3.91
C GLN A 131 -11.29 -7.83 -3.37
N MET A 132 -12.53 -7.44 -3.03
CA MET A 132 -13.54 -8.31 -2.42
C MET A 132 -13.92 -9.53 -3.27
N ASN A 133 -13.75 -9.46 -4.58
CA ASN A 133 -14.01 -10.55 -5.52
C ASN A 133 -12.95 -11.66 -5.45
N GLU A 134 -11.79 -11.36 -4.87
CA GLU A 134 -10.70 -12.32 -4.74
C GLU A 134 -10.92 -13.27 -3.55
N PRO A 135 -10.43 -14.51 -3.64
CA PRO A 135 -10.52 -15.47 -2.54
C PRO A 135 -9.71 -14.97 -1.31
N PRO A 136 -10.03 -15.47 -0.09
CA PRO A 136 -9.37 -15.03 1.14
C PRO A 136 -7.84 -15.17 1.11
N GLY A 137 -7.33 -16.22 0.46
CA GLY A 137 -5.88 -16.43 0.30
C GLY A 137 -5.19 -15.33 -0.49
N ALA A 138 -5.81 -14.82 -1.55
CA ALA A 138 -5.29 -13.70 -2.34
C ALA A 138 -5.35 -12.40 -1.53
N ARG A 139 -6.49 -12.12 -0.88
CA ARG A 139 -6.65 -10.92 -0.02
C ARG A 139 -5.63 -10.89 1.14
N LEU A 140 -5.27 -12.06 1.68
CA LEU A 140 -4.26 -12.18 2.74
C LEU A 140 -2.84 -11.93 2.22
N ARG A 141 -2.57 -12.13 0.93
CA ARG A 141 -1.22 -12.04 0.35
C ARG A 141 -0.94 -10.73 -0.37
N VAL A 142 -1.97 -10.01 -0.81
CA VAL A 142 -1.79 -8.80 -1.62
C VAL A 142 -0.97 -7.72 -0.92
N ALA A 143 -1.12 -7.54 0.39
CA ALA A 143 -0.30 -6.59 1.14
C ALA A 143 1.18 -6.98 1.18
N LEU A 144 1.49 -8.27 1.21
CA LEU A 144 2.86 -8.78 1.15
C LEU A 144 3.47 -8.58 -0.24
N SER A 145 2.68 -8.80 -1.30
CA SER A 145 3.11 -8.51 -2.67
C SER A 145 3.42 -7.02 -2.85
N ALA A 146 2.56 -6.14 -2.36
CA ALA A 146 2.78 -4.70 -2.39
C ALA A 146 4.01 -4.29 -1.56
N LEU A 147 4.20 -4.87 -0.38
CA LEU A 147 5.38 -4.63 0.45
C LEU A 147 6.66 -5.03 -0.28
N THR A 148 6.68 -6.20 -0.92
CA THR A 148 7.84 -6.67 -1.68
C THR A 148 8.18 -5.72 -2.84
N MET A 149 7.17 -5.20 -3.55
CA MET A 149 7.38 -4.18 -4.58
C MET A 149 7.91 -2.87 -3.99
N ALA A 150 7.41 -2.44 -2.84
CA ALA A 150 7.90 -1.24 -2.17
C ALA A 150 9.36 -1.38 -1.73
N GLU A 151 9.74 -2.55 -1.21
CA GLU A 151 11.12 -2.86 -0.84
C GLU A 151 12.04 -2.86 -2.07
N TRP A 152 11.58 -3.43 -3.18
CA TRP A 152 12.33 -3.40 -4.42
C TRP A 152 12.58 -1.97 -4.91
N PHE A 153 11.54 -1.11 -4.92
CA PHE A 153 11.71 0.30 -5.29
C PHE A 153 12.70 1.02 -4.36
N ARG A 154 12.59 0.82 -3.06
CA ARG A 154 13.52 1.38 -2.09
C ARG A 154 14.98 0.97 -2.39
N ASP A 155 15.20 -0.32 -2.60
CA ASP A 155 16.54 -0.88 -2.77
C ASP A 155 17.13 -0.52 -4.15
N ALA A 156 16.30 -0.48 -5.20
CA ALA A 156 16.73 -0.15 -6.55
C ALA A 156 17.01 1.35 -6.77
N THR A 157 16.25 2.23 -6.11
CA THR A 157 16.37 3.68 -6.31
C THR A 157 17.12 4.39 -5.20
N GLY A 158 17.27 3.77 -4.03
CA GLY A 158 17.81 4.41 -2.83
C GLY A 158 16.96 5.57 -2.31
N SER A 159 15.73 5.70 -2.79
CA SER A 159 14.78 6.75 -2.44
C SER A 159 13.75 6.28 -1.43
N ASP A 160 13.18 7.21 -0.68
CA ASP A 160 12.07 6.90 0.21
C ASP A 160 10.88 6.37 -0.60
N THR A 161 10.34 5.25 -0.16
CA THR A 161 9.16 4.64 -0.77
C THR A 161 8.04 4.56 0.24
N LEU A 162 6.86 5.01 -0.15
CA LEU A 162 5.67 4.94 0.67
C LEU A 162 4.82 3.73 0.31
N LEU A 163 4.40 3.01 1.34
CA LEU A 163 3.43 1.93 1.22
C LEU A 163 2.12 2.32 1.88
N PHE A 164 1.06 2.31 1.11
CA PHE A 164 -0.31 2.49 1.58
C PHE A 164 -1.05 1.15 1.56
N VAL A 165 -1.74 0.83 2.64
CA VAL A 165 -2.57 -0.38 2.74
C VAL A 165 -4.00 0.02 3.06
N ASP A 166 -4.89 -0.14 2.14
CA ASP A 166 -6.32 0.14 2.31
C ASP A 166 -7.14 -1.15 2.09
N ASN A 167 -7.61 -1.80 3.16
CA ASN A 167 -7.33 -1.42 4.52
C ASN A 167 -6.81 -2.61 5.33
N ILE A 168 -6.13 -2.34 6.42
CA ILE A 168 -5.52 -3.36 7.28
C ILE A 168 -6.56 -4.24 7.98
N PHE A 169 -7.78 -3.74 8.21
CA PHE A 169 -8.87 -4.55 8.79
C PHE A 169 -9.27 -5.70 7.86
N ARG A 170 -9.35 -5.46 6.56
CA ARG A 170 -9.68 -6.48 5.57
C ARG A 170 -8.57 -7.53 5.43
N PHE A 171 -7.32 -7.12 5.61
CA PHE A 171 -6.19 -8.04 5.72
C PHE A 171 -6.37 -9.00 6.89
N SER A 172 -6.67 -8.48 8.09
CA SER A 172 -6.93 -9.30 9.29
C SER A 172 -8.16 -10.19 9.12
N GLN A 173 -9.22 -9.68 8.50
CA GLN A 173 -10.43 -10.45 8.19
C GLN A 173 -10.12 -11.63 7.27
N ALA A 174 -9.35 -11.43 6.21
CA ALA A 174 -8.94 -12.50 5.31
C ALA A 174 -8.13 -13.58 6.05
N GLY A 175 -7.27 -13.18 6.98
CA GLY A 175 -6.56 -14.12 7.86
C GLY A 175 -7.49 -14.96 8.72
N SER A 176 -8.54 -14.37 9.28
CA SER A 176 -9.57 -15.09 10.05
C SER A 176 -10.34 -16.08 9.18
N GLU A 177 -10.72 -15.68 7.97
CA GLU A 177 -11.41 -16.56 7.00
C GLU A 177 -10.54 -17.78 6.62
N VAL A 178 -9.25 -17.56 6.35
CA VAL A 178 -8.31 -18.66 6.05
C VAL A 178 -8.16 -19.59 7.25
N SER A 179 -8.05 -19.05 8.47
CA SER A 179 -7.96 -19.85 9.70
C SER A 179 -9.21 -20.70 9.93
N ALA A 180 -10.39 -20.15 9.68
CA ALA A 180 -11.66 -20.87 9.77
C ALA A 180 -11.74 -22.01 8.73
N LEU A 181 -11.29 -21.79 7.50
CA LEU A 181 -11.21 -22.84 6.48
C LEU A 181 -10.26 -23.98 6.86
N LEU A 182 -9.23 -23.69 7.64
CA LEU A 182 -8.31 -24.68 8.20
C LEU A 182 -8.81 -25.36 9.48
N GLY A 183 -10.05 -25.10 9.89
CA GLY A 183 -10.67 -25.68 11.09
C GLY A 183 -10.08 -25.18 12.41
N ARG A 184 -9.40 -24.04 12.41
CA ARG A 184 -8.84 -23.45 13.62
C ARG A 184 -9.92 -22.66 14.38
N MET A 185 -10.01 -22.85 15.68
CA MET A 185 -10.92 -22.07 16.51
C MET A 185 -10.50 -20.59 16.54
N PRO A 186 -11.43 -19.66 16.35
CA PRO A 186 -11.13 -18.24 16.46
C PRO A 186 -10.73 -17.86 17.88
N SER A 187 -10.01 -16.74 18.03
CA SER A 187 -9.76 -16.12 19.33
C SER A 187 -11.06 -15.64 19.97
N ALA A 188 -11.02 -15.30 21.27
CA ALA A 188 -12.18 -14.81 22.01
C ALA A 188 -12.86 -13.57 21.39
N VAL A 189 -12.13 -12.80 20.60
CA VAL A 189 -12.64 -11.61 19.87
C VAL A 189 -12.97 -11.88 18.41
N GLY A 190 -12.93 -13.15 17.97
CA GLY A 190 -13.33 -13.55 16.60
C GLY A 190 -12.25 -13.44 15.54
N TYR A 191 -11.01 -13.11 15.90
CA TYR A 191 -9.87 -13.11 14.98
C TYR A 191 -9.17 -14.47 14.93
N GLN A 192 -8.18 -14.61 14.06
CA GLN A 192 -7.35 -15.81 14.02
C GLN A 192 -6.61 -16.01 15.38
N PRO A 193 -6.28 -17.25 15.75
CA PRO A 193 -5.64 -17.54 17.03
C PRO A 193 -4.23 -16.97 17.16
N THR A 194 -3.58 -16.71 16.03
CA THR A 194 -2.25 -16.08 15.95
C THR A 194 -2.32 -14.89 14.99
N LEU A 195 -2.21 -13.70 15.53
CA LEU A 195 -2.11 -12.45 14.76
C LEU A 195 -0.66 -12.12 14.43
#